data_c8fbb8f693e3b43504f10a0bfe4aa6d0
#
_entry.id   c8fbb8f693e3b43504f10a0bfe4aa6d0
#
_cell.length_a   1.000
_cell.length_b   1.000
_cell.length_c   1.000
_cell.angle_alpha   90.00
_cell.angle_beta   90.00
_cell.angle_gamma   90.00
#
_symmetry.space_group_name_H-M   'P 1'
#
loop_
_entity.id
_entity.type
_entity.pdbx_description
1 polymer ?
#
loop_
_entity_poly.entity_id
_entity_poly.type
_entity_poly.pdbx_seq_one_letter_code
_entity_poly.pdbx_strand_id
1 'polypeptide(L)'
;MKVRSRINRRYEEIQSYWPSFVDIMTTVALVFFFIMIIAIGVSSIFVDNIAAKRELLYDKIEMKLNKNNVDESIINFNREKGKIEINTETFFDSGVSMLKEDGIEMASILSEIFYELLLEEDIANEIQYIEIVGHTDFAGSTITGRTLSTNRAVAFLNEIVKEDSILENKFGAKFKASGMSEFENYSTKEERDRGLDEYDVEATKNDRRIEVRMVFKNTDLEEALIERANNKSDE
;
A
#
# COMPACT_ATOMS: atom_id res chain seq x y z
N MET A 1 -0.97 96.46 -25.30
CA MET A 1 -0.15 95.90 -24.20
C MET A 1 -0.82 94.62 -23.71
N LYS A 2 -0.28 93.40 -24.09
CA LYS A 2 -0.90 92.09 -23.77
C LYS A 2 -0.16 91.49 -22.62
N VAL A 3 -0.83 91.38 -21.47
CA VAL A 3 -0.31 90.71 -20.28
C VAL A 3 -0.47 89.21 -20.46
N ARG A 4 0.63 88.49 -20.59
CA ARG A 4 0.64 87.02 -20.62
C ARG A 4 0.61 86.51 -19.16
N SER A 5 -0.54 85.99 -18.72
CA SER A 5 -0.68 85.23 -17.49
C SER A 5 0.06 83.87 -17.67
N ARG A 6 1.14 83.68 -16.91
CA ARG A 6 1.81 82.36 -16.77
C ARG A 6 1.01 81.57 -15.71
N ILE A 7 0.25 80.62 -16.15
CA ILE A 7 -0.36 79.61 -15.31
C ILE A 7 0.75 78.62 -14.95
N ASN A 8 1.32 78.74 -13.74
CA ASN A 8 2.17 77.73 -13.14
C ASN A 8 1.28 76.54 -12.72
N ARG A 9 1.16 75.49 -13.55
CA ARG A 9 0.65 74.22 -13.13
C ARG A 9 1.70 73.54 -12.26
N ARG A 10 1.56 73.59 -10.92
CA ARG A 10 2.18 72.65 -10.03
C ARG A 10 1.62 71.28 -10.37
N TYR A 11 2.41 70.44 -10.99
CA TYR A 11 2.15 69.00 -10.99
C TYR A 11 2.48 68.55 -9.56
N GLU A 12 1.44 68.26 -8.77
CA GLU A 12 1.61 67.47 -7.57
C GLU A 12 2.05 66.08 -8.06
N GLU A 13 3.32 65.71 -7.80
CA GLU A 13 3.80 64.34 -7.95
C GLU A 13 2.98 63.49 -6.97
N ILE A 14 1.96 62.83 -7.49
CA ILE A 14 1.26 61.80 -6.76
C ILE A 14 2.30 60.70 -6.55
N GLN A 15 2.84 60.65 -5.31
CA GLN A 15 3.71 59.52 -4.93
C GLN A 15 2.96 58.25 -5.17
N SER A 16 3.34 57.49 -6.21
CA SER A 16 2.76 56.22 -6.53
C SER A 16 3.31 55.19 -5.53
N TYR A 17 2.44 54.65 -4.70
CA TYR A 17 2.76 53.54 -3.79
C TYR A 17 2.98 52.20 -4.52
N TRP A 18 2.71 52.15 -5.80
CA TRP A 18 2.81 50.95 -6.63
C TRP A 18 4.20 50.30 -6.64
N PRO A 19 5.34 51.05 -6.77
CA PRO A 19 6.65 50.41 -6.75
C PRO A 19 6.96 49.72 -5.43
N SER A 20 6.63 50.32 -4.31
CA SER A 20 6.83 49.71 -2.98
C SER A 20 5.93 48.52 -2.74
N PHE A 21 4.70 48.55 -3.23
CA PHE A 21 3.76 47.44 -3.15
C PHE A 21 4.25 46.23 -3.99
N VAL A 22 4.71 46.49 -5.19
CA VAL A 22 5.25 45.45 -6.09
C VAL A 22 6.49 44.81 -5.49
N ASP A 23 7.39 45.61 -4.89
CA ASP A 23 8.61 45.14 -4.23
C ASP A 23 8.29 44.19 -3.07
N ILE A 24 7.37 44.62 -2.18
CA ILE A 24 6.92 43.77 -1.07
C ILE A 24 6.29 42.48 -1.57
N MET A 25 5.37 42.55 -2.57
CA MET A 25 4.71 41.38 -3.12
C MET A 25 5.70 40.45 -3.80
N THR A 26 6.70 40.98 -4.52
CA THR A 26 7.75 40.17 -5.16
C THR A 26 8.61 39.48 -4.10
N THR A 27 8.98 40.18 -3.05
CA THR A 27 9.80 39.63 -1.97
C THR A 27 9.03 38.49 -1.25
N VAL A 28 7.75 38.71 -0.93
CA VAL A 28 6.89 37.68 -0.31
C VAL A 28 6.75 36.47 -1.25
N ALA A 29 6.51 36.70 -2.54
CA ALA A 29 6.41 35.61 -3.51
C ALA A 29 7.72 34.79 -3.62
N LEU A 30 8.88 35.46 -3.59
CA LEU A 30 10.18 34.79 -3.60
C LEU A 30 10.39 33.96 -2.32
N VAL A 31 10.02 34.46 -1.14
CA VAL A 31 10.12 33.71 0.12
C VAL A 31 9.26 32.46 0.05
N PHE A 32 7.99 32.56 -0.39
CA PHE A 32 7.13 31.41 -0.57
C PHE A 32 7.69 30.40 -1.60
N PHE A 33 8.27 30.89 -2.68
CA PHE A 33 8.89 30.05 -3.70
C PHE A 33 10.07 29.25 -3.12
N PHE A 34 10.93 29.88 -2.32
CA PHE A 34 12.03 29.18 -1.65
C PHE A 34 11.52 28.14 -0.63
N ILE A 35 10.52 28.50 0.18
CA ILE A 35 9.91 27.54 1.13
C ILE A 35 9.32 26.35 0.37
N MET A 36 8.66 26.58 -0.76
CA MET A 36 8.09 25.52 -1.58
C MET A 36 9.18 24.59 -2.15
N ILE A 37 10.29 25.13 -2.65
CA ILE A 37 11.42 24.32 -3.15
C ILE A 37 12.00 23.45 -2.02
N ILE A 38 12.21 24.03 -0.84
CA ILE A 38 12.73 23.29 0.32
C ILE A 38 11.74 22.18 0.72
N ALA A 39 10.44 22.48 0.78
CA ALA A 39 9.41 21.52 1.14
C ALA A 39 9.36 20.35 0.14
N ILE A 40 9.45 20.62 -1.16
CA ILE A 40 9.50 19.59 -2.21
C ILE A 40 10.78 18.75 -2.07
N GLY A 41 11.94 19.39 -1.84
CA GLY A 41 13.21 18.69 -1.68
C GLY A 41 13.22 17.75 -0.47
N VAL A 42 12.72 18.19 0.68
CA VAL A 42 12.58 17.36 1.88
C VAL A 42 11.62 16.21 1.63
N SER A 43 10.45 16.49 1.03
CA SER A 43 9.47 15.44 0.69
C SER A 43 10.03 14.38 -0.24
N SER A 44 10.84 14.75 -1.24
CA SER A 44 11.47 13.80 -2.17
C SER A 44 12.42 12.85 -1.43
N ILE A 45 13.25 13.37 -0.53
CA ILE A 45 14.20 12.55 0.25
C ILE A 45 13.45 11.49 1.09
N PHE A 46 12.34 11.86 1.71
CA PHE A 46 11.52 10.92 2.49
C PHE A 46 10.95 9.80 1.62
N VAL A 47 10.38 10.14 0.47
CA VAL A 47 9.80 9.16 -0.46
C VAL A 47 10.87 8.20 -0.97
N ASP A 48 12.05 8.69 -1.33
CA ASP A 48 13.15 7.89 -1.84
C ASP A 48 13.68 6.89 -0.79
N ASN A 49 13.78 7.30 0.47
CA ASN A 49 14.21 6.42 1.56
C ASN A 49 13.21 5.27 1.82
N ILE A 50 11.90 5.56 1.82
CA ILE A 50 10.86 4.55 1.99
C ILE A 50 10.86 3.57 0.81
N ALA A 51 10.98 4.08 -0.41
CA ALA A 51 11.06 3.25 -1.60
C ALA A 51 12.27 2.32 -1.58
N ALA A 52 13.45 2.82 -1.21
CA ALA A 52 14.67 2.03 -1.13
C ALA A 52 14.59 0.90 -0.08
N LYS A 53 14.00 1.15 1.08
CA LYS A 53 13.77 0.13 2.11
C LYS A 53 12.82 -0.97 1.64
N ARG A 54 11.74 -0.58 0.94
CA ARG A 54 10.77 -1.55 0.37
C ARG A 54 11.41 -2.40 -0.72
N GLU A 55 12.18 -1.80 -1.61
CA GLU A 55 12.91 -2.54 -2.65
C GLU A 55 13.85 -3.58 -2.05
N LEU A 56 14.62 -3.22 -1.03
CA LEU A 56 15.50 -4.15 -0.33
C LEU A 56 14.72 -5.34 0.27
N LEU A 57 13.55 -5.07 0.85
CA LEU A 57 12.67 -6.11 1.38
C LEU A 57 12.16 -7.04 0.27
N TYR A 58 11.73 -6.45 -0.85
CA TYR A 58 11.23 -7.21 -2.00
C TYR A 58 12.30 -8.10 -2.61
N ASP A 59 13.53 -7.60 -2.75
CA ASP A 59 14.68 -8.40 -3.19
C ASP A 59 14.92 -9.61 -2.28
N LYS A 60 14.82 -9.43 -0.96
CA LYS A 60 14.95 -10.51 0.01
C LYS A 60 13.85 -11.55 -0.10
N ILE A 61 12.60 -11.14 -0.28
CA ILE A 61 11.48 -12.05 -0.47
C ILE A 61 11.67 -12.87 -1.74
N GLU A 62 11.96 -12.21 -2.85
CA GLU A 62 12.16 -12.86 -4.14
C GLU A 62 13.34 -13.86 -4.11
N MET A 63 14.44 -13.44 -3.50
CA MET A 63 15.61 -14.33 -3.31
C MET A 63 15.26 -15.57 -2.47
N LYS A 64 14.44 -15.42 -1.43
CA LYS A 64 14.02 -16.55 -0.59
C LYS A 64 13.02 -17.46 -1.29
N LEU A 65 12.07 -16.91 -2.05
CA LEU A 65 11.16 -17.70 -2.88
C LEU A 65 11.92 -18.52 -3.92
N ASN A 66 12.88 -17.89 -4.61
CA ASN A 66 13.72 -18.56 -5.59
C ASN A 66 14.62 -19.64 -4.97
N LYS A 67 15.17 -19.40 -3.79
CA LYS A 67 15.98 -20.38 -3.05
C LYS A 67 15.20 -21.65 -2.69
N ASN A 68 13.92 -21.52 -2.41
CA ASN A 68 13.03 -22.62 -2.07
C ASN A 68 12.42 -23.31 -3.32
N ASN A 69 12.88 -22.97 -4.54
CA ASN A 69 12.41 -23.52 -5.81
C ASN A 69 10.87 -23.44 -5.96
N VAL A 70 10.26 -22.37 -5.48
CA VAL A 70 8.83 -22.15 -5.59
C VAL A 70 8.49 -21.89 -7.06
N ASP A 71 7.51 -22.63 -7.57
CA ASP A 71 7.07 -22.52 -8.97
C ASP A 71 6.36 -21.18 -9.20
N GLU A 72 6.88 -20.37 -10.12
CA GLU A 72 6.31 -19.07 -10.50
C GLU A 72 4.87 -19.19 -11.06
N SER A 73 4.48 -20.37 -11.53
CA SER A 73 3.09 -20.63 -11.97
C SER A 73 2.09 -20.70 -10.81
N ILE A 74 2.57 -20.97 -9.60
CA ILE A 74 1.78 -21.08 -8.37
C ILE A 74 1.84 -19.78 -7.58
N ILE A 75 3.04 -19.18 -7.46
CA ILE A 75 3.29 -17.93 -6.73
C ILE A 75 3.83 -16.86 -7.66
N ASN A 76 3.18 -15.72 -7.67
CA ASN A 76 3.65 -14.52 -8.35
C ASN A 76 3.89 -13.39 -7.33
N PHE A 77 5.13 -12.87 -7.27
CA PHE A 77 5.42 -11.69 -6.46
C PHE A 77 5.24 -10.43 -7.27
N ASN A 78 4.17 -9.70 -6.98
CA ASN A 78 3.89 -8.40 -7.60
C ASN A 78 4.59 -7.27 -6.84
N ARG A 79 5.76 -6.86 -7.34
CA ARG A 79 6.59 -5.80 -6.71
C ARG A 79 5.90 -4.45 -6.66
N GLU A 80 5.15 -4.08 -7.70
CA GLU A 80 4.47 -2.78 -7.75
C GLU A 80 3.44 -2.63 -6.62
N LYS A 81 2.74 -3.72 -6.33
CA LYS A 81 1.70 -3.75 -5.29
C LYS A 81 2.21 -4.25 -3.93
N GLY A 82 3.45 -4.74 -3.86
CA GLY A 82 4.04 -5.29 -2.64
C GLY A 82 3.27 -6.49 -2.09
N LYS A 83 2.80 -7.38 -2.97
CA LYS A 83 2.00 -8.54 -2.61
C LYS A 83 2.48 -9.81 -3.30
N ILE A 84 2.32 -10.93 -2.60
CA ILE A 84 2.48 -12.26 -3.16
C ILE A 84 1.09 -12.76 -3.56
N GLU A 85 0.91 -13.15 -4.81
CA GLU A 85 -0.33 -13.73 -5.33
C GLU A 85 -0.14 -15.23 -5.50
N ILE A 86 -1.08 -16.00 -4.94
CA ILE A 86 -1.02 -17.46 -4.90
C ILE A 86 -2.29 -18.00 -5.51
N ASN A 87 -2.17 -18.81 -6.56
CA ASN A 87 -3.31 -19.48 -7.18
C ASN A 87 -3.88 -20.55 -6.23
N THR A 88 -5.17 -20.50 -5.95
CA THR A 88 -5.80 -21.39 -4.97
C THR A 88 -6.30 -22.71 -5.53
N GLU A 89 -6.27 -22.94 -6.84
CA GLU A 89 -6.79 -24.17 -7.45
C GLU A 89 -6.07 -25.43 -7.00
N THR A 90 -4.75 -25.32 -6.82
CA THR A 90 -3.93 -26.42 -6.31
C THR A 90 -4.09 -26.62 -4.81
N PHE A 91 -4.50 -25.60 -4.06
CA PHE A 91 -4.50 -25.61 -2.58
C PHE A 91 -5.85 -25.94 -1.96
N PHE A 92 -6.95 -25.75 -2.68
CA PHE A 92 -8.28 -26.00 -2.18
C PHE A 92 -9.13 -26.71 -3.22
N ASP A 93 -10.06 -27.55 -2.75
CA ASP A 93 -11.12 -28.06 -3.62
C ASP A 93 -12.21 -27.00 -3.82
N SER A 94 -13.01 -27.18 -4.87
CA SER A 94 -14.10 -26.27 -5.21
C SER A 94 -15.09 -26.15 -4.04
N GLY A 95 -15.38 -24.92 -3.61
CA GLY A 95 -16.30 -24.65 -2.51
C GLY A 95 -15.81 -25.04 -1.12
N VAL A 96 -14.56 -25.53 -0.97
CA VAL A 96 -13.99 -25.98 0.30
C VAL A 96 -12.91 -25.02 0.75
N SER A 97 -12.76 -24.88 2.07
CA SER A 97 -11.71 -24.07 2.72
C SER A 97 -10.65 -24.89 3.46
N MET A 98 -10.71 -26.22 3.36
CA MET A 98 -9.66 -27.09 3.91
C MET A 98 -8.48 -27.16 2.92
N LEU A 99 -7.26 -26.94 3.43
CA LEU A 99 -6.04 -27.00 2.61
C LEU A 99 -5.71 -28.43 2.20
N LYS A 100 -5.26 -28.57 0.96
CA LYS A 100 -4.60 -29.75 0.44
C LYS A 100 -3.14 -29.81 0.88
N GLU A 101 -2.49 -30.94 0.62
CA GLU A 101 -1.08 -31.18 0.97
C GLU A 101 -0.15 -30.11 0.34
N ASP A 102 -0.35 -29.76 -0.93
CA ASP A 102 0.41 -28.71 -1.63
C ASP A 102 0.26 -27.34 -0.94
N GLY A 103 -0.96 -27.03 -0.44
CA GLY A 103 -1.22 -25.77 0.29
C GLY A 103 -0.55 -25.74 1.66
N ILE A 104 -0.47 -26.89 2.33
CA ILE A 104 0.23 -27.03 3.62
C ILE A 104 1.73 -26.88 3.42
N GLU A 105 2.31 -27.49 2.40
CA GLU A 105 3.73 -27.36 2.06
C GLU A 105 4.09 -25.91 1.74
N MET A 106 3.27 -25.25 0.92
CA MET A 106 3.46 -23.84 0.57
C MET A 106 3.38 -22.92 1.80
N ALA A 107 2.41 -23.14 2.66
CA ALA A 107 2.28 -22.39 3.91
C ALA A 107 3.50 -22.58 4.82
N SER A 108 4.08 -23.79 4.85
CA SER A 108 5.31 -24.07 5.61
C SER A 108 6.50 -23.28 5.06
N ILE A 109 6.69 -23.24 3.73
CA ILE A 109 7.72 -22.43 3.07
C ILE A 109 7.57 -20.95 3.41
N LEU A 110 6.36 -20.42 3.31
CA LEU A 110 6.10 -19.02 3.66
C LEU A 110 6.31 -18.73 5.15
N SER A 111 6.00 -19.69 6.03
CA SER A 111 6.28 -19.60 7.46
C SER A 111 7.77 -19.39 7.74
N GLU A 112 8.63 -20.17 7.10
CA GLU A 112 10.09 -20.04 7.22
C GLU A 112 10.57 -18.68 6.67
N ILE A 113 10.08 -18.29 5.51
CA ILE A 113 10.43 -16.99 4.88
C ILE A 113 10.06 -15.84 5.79
N PHE A 114 8.83 -15.81 6.30
CA PHE A 114 8.38 -14.73 7.19
C PHE A 114 9.10 -14.75 8.54
N TYR A 115 9.40 -15.92 9.09
CA TYR A 115 10.17 -16.01 10.31
C TYR A 115 11.56 -15.40 10.13
N GLU A 116 12.29 -15.77 9.08
CA GLU A 116 13.62 -15.23 8.79
C GLU A 116 13.60 -13.72 8.49
N LEU A 117 12.58 -13.24 7.78
CA LEU A 117 12.43 -11.80 7.50
C LEU A 117 12.14 -11.00 8.77
N LEU A 118 11.24 -11.49 9.62
CA LEU A 118 10.85 -10.80 10.85
C LEU A 118 11.88 -10.90 11.97
N LEU A 119 12.91 -11.77 11.84
CA LEU A 119 14.07 -11.75 12.74
C LEU A 119 14.99 -10.55 12.51
N GLU A 120 14.96 -9.96 11.31
CA GLU A 120 15.69 -8.74 11.03
C GLU A 120 14.92 -7.55 11.62
N GLU A 121 15.49 -6.93 12.66
CA GLU A 121 14.82 -5.88 13.45
C GLU A 121 14.36 -4.70 12.57
N ASP A 122 15.18 -4.29 11.61
CA ASP A 122 14.87 -3.21 10.68
C ASP A 122 13.63 -3.53 9.84
N ILE A 123 13.52 -4.77 9.34
CA ILE A 123 12.36 -5.24 8.56
C ILE A 123 11.13 -5.38 9.44
N ALA A 124 11.29 -6.01 10.60
CA ALA A 124 10.19 -6.20 11.55
C ALA A 124 9.59 -4.87 12.02
N ASN A 125 10.42 -3.84 12.16
CA ASN A 125 9.97 -2.50 12.57
C ASN A 125 9.22 -1.77 11.44
N GLU A 126 9.60 -1.96 10.18
CA GLU A 126 8.92 -1.34 9.03
C GLU A 126 7.57 -2.01 8.72
N ILE A 127 7.42 -3.31 8.93
CA ILE A 127 6.18 -4.03 8.69
C ILE A 127 5.20 -3.80 9.86
N GLN A 128 4.06 -3.19 9.57
CA GLN A 128 2.97 -3.03 10.52
C GLN A 128 2.26 -4.38 10.73
N TYR A 129 1.82 -5.00 9.63
CA TYR A 129 1.25 -6.34 9.62
C TYR A 129 1.35 -6.99 8.24
N ILE A 130 1.22 -8.30 8.22
CA ILE A 130 1.11 -9.14 7.03
C ILE A 130 -0.34 -9.62 6.97
N GLU A 131 -1.04 -9.35 5.89
CA GLU A 131 -2.43 -9.70 5.70
C GLU A 131 -2.57 -10.81 4.66
N ILE A 132 -3.22 -11.89 5.02
CA ILE A 132 -3.62 -12.96 4.12
C ILE A 132 -5.03 -12.67 3.63
N VAL A 133 -5.19 -12.41 2.33
CA VAL A 133 -6.46 -12.00 1.73
C VAL A 133 -6.94 -13.08 0.77
N GLY A 134 -8.11 -13.65 1.06
CA GLY A 134 -8.74 -14.62 0.18
C GLY A 134 -9.64 -13.95 -0.86
N HIS A 135 -9.62 -14.47 -2.08
CA HIS A 135 -10.48 -14.05 -3.19
C HIS A 135 -11.22 -15.24 -3.78
N THR A 136 -12.44 -15.00 -4.25
CA THR A 136 -13.23 -15.95 -5.04
C THR A 136 -13.58 -15.31 -6.37
N ASP A 137 -13.94 -16.12 -7.35
CA ASP A 137 -14.61 -15.65 -8.55
C ASP A 137 -16.05 -15.16 -8.23
N PHE A 138 -16.76 -14.73 -9.25
CA PHE A 138 -18.13 -14.23 -9.13
C PHE A 138 -19.20 -15.36 -9.20
N ALA A 139 -18.80 -16.64 -9.18
CA ALA A 139 -19.74 -17.74 -9.13
C ALA A 139 -20.41 -17.83 -7.76
N GLY A 140 -21.72 -17.79 -7.73
CA GLY A 140 -22.51 -17.88 -6.52
C GLY A 140 -22.92 -16.54 -5.91
N SER A 141 -23.33 -16.54 -4.66
CA SER A 141 -23.71 -15.29 -3.98
C SER A 141 -22.52 -14.62 -3.32
N THR A 142 -22.53 -13.30 -3.27
CA THR A 142 -21.52 -12.48 -2.55
C THR A 142 -21.35 -12.91 -1.10
N ILE A 143 -22.42 -13.32 -0.41
CA ILE A 143 -22.35 -13.80 0.98
C ILE A 143 -21.55 -15.10 1.06
N THR A 144 -21.84 -16.04 0.16
CA THR A 144 -21.10 -17.31 0.10
C THR A 144 -19.64 -17.08 -0.27
N GLY A 145 -19.38 -16.23 -1.27
CA GLY A 145 -18.03 -15.85 -1.68
C GLY A 145 -17.24 -15.20 -0.55
N ARG A 146 -17.88 -14.29 0.19
CA ARG A 146 -17.25 -13.65 1.36
C ARG A 146 -16.88 -14.64 2.46
N THR A 147 -17.78 -15.56 2.77
CA THR A 147 -17.52 -16.60 3.77
C THR A 147 -16.41 -17.55 3.31
N LEU A 148 -16.46 -18.01 2.06
CA LEU A 148 -15.46 -18.93 1.52
C LEU A 148 -14.06 -18.28 1.45
N SER A 149 -13.97 -17.07 0.92
CA SER A 149 -12.70 -16.35 0.80
C SER A 149 -12.07 -16.08 2.17
N THR A 150 -12.88 -15.67 3.17
CA THR A 150 -12.40 -15.46 4.54
C THR A 150 -11.92 -16.77 5.18
N ASN A 151 -12.70 -17.84 5.06
CA ASN A 151 -12.33 -19.13 5.63
C ASN A 151 -11.05 -19.71 5.00
N ARG A 152 -10.85 -19.53 3.69
CA ARG A 152 -9.60 -19.91 3.01
C ARG A 152 -8.41 -19.12 3.51
N ALA A 153 -8.56 -17.80 3.66
CA ALA A 153 -7.51 -16.95 4.21
C ALA A 153 -7.14 -17.33 5.64
N VAL A 154 -8.13 -17.62 6.48
CA VAL A 154 -7.91 -18.08 7.87
C VAL A 154 -7.23 -19.46 7.89
N ALA A 155 -7.69 -20.42 7.05
CA ALA A 155 -7.09 -21.74 7.00
C ALA A 155 -5.61 -21.67 6.55
N PHE A 156 -5.28 -20.83 5.57
CA PHE A 156 -3.92 -20.65 5.09
C PHE A 156 -3.06 -19.92 6.12
N LEU A 157 -3.59 -18.88 6.78
CA LEU A 157 -2.90 -18.18 7.85
C LEU A 157 -2.56 -19.11 9.02
N ASN A 158 -3.51 -19.92 9.47
CA ASN A 158 -3.30 -20.86 10.60
C ASN A 158 -2.23 -21.91 10.28
N GLU A 159 -2.02 -22.24 9.00
CA GLU A 159 -0.94 -23.13 8.59
C GLU A 159 0.41 -22.41 8.50
N ILE A 160 0.44 -21.13 8.11
CA ILE A 160 1.68 -20.31 8.14
C ILE A 160 2.08 -20.04 9.59
N VAL A 161 1.13 -19.67 10.46
CA VAL A 161 1.35 -19.28 11.85
C VAL A 161 0.69 -20.33 12.73
N LYS A 162 1.34 -21.50 12.81
CA LYS A 162 0.82 -22.62 13.60
C LYS A 162 0.80 -22.29 15.08
N GLU A 163 -0.21 -22.78 15.77
CA GLU A 163 -0.34 -22.69 17.22
C GLU A 163 0.94 -23.20 17.91
N ASP A 164 1.41 -22.47 18.90
CA ASP A 164 2.65 -22.73 19.65
C ASP A 164 3.95 -22.68 18.81
N SER A 165 3.90 -22.27 17.54
CA SER A 165 5.10 -22.08 16.72
C SER A 165 5.94 -20.91 17.24
N ILE A 166 7.24 -20.91 16.87
CA ILE A 166 8.13 -19.78 17.18
C ILE A 166 7.66 -18.51 16.49
N LEU A 167 7.11 -18.63 15.27
CA LEU A 167 6.58 -17.51 14.51
C LEU A 167 5.38 -16.88 15.22
N GLU A 168 4.44 -17.70 15.71
CA GLU A 168 3.29 -17.21 16.46
C GLU A 168 3.71 -16.53 17.77
N ASN A 169 4.53 -17.20 18.55
CA ASN A 169 4.94 -16.69 19.87
C ASN A 169 5.68 -15.35 19.78
N LYS A 170 6.47 -15.11 18.72
CA LYS A 170 7.24 -13.87 18.55
C LYS A 170 6.50 -12.81 17.74
N PHE A 171 5.79 -13.20 16.70
CA PHE A 171 5.30 -12.30 15.66
C PHE A 171 3.82 -12.50 15.30
N GLY A 172 3.08 -13.38 15.99
CA GLY A 172 1.69 -13.69 15.69
C GLY A 172 0.78 -12.45 15.60
N ALA A 173 1.02 -11.44 16.45
CA ALA A 173 0.29 -10.18 16.42
C ALA A 173 0.45 -9.37 15.10
N LYS A 174 1.45 -9.72 14.26
CA LYS A 174 1.66 -9.08 12.97
C LYS A 174 0.85 -9.71 11.84
N PHE A 175 0.14 -10.79 12.09
CA PHE A 175 -0.61 -11.49 11.05
C PHE A 175 -2.10 -11.28 11.14
N LYS A 176 -2.76 -11.13 9.99
CA LYS A 176 -4.21 -10.95 9.88
C LYS A 176 -4.74 -11.73 8.69
N ALA A 177 -6.02 -12.10 8.74
CA ALA A 177 -6.72 -12.72 7.61
C ALA A 177 -7.99 -11.95 7.27
N SER A 178 -8.28 -11.82 5.98
CA SER A 178 -9.51 -11.22 5.47
C SER A 178 -10.00 -11.90 4.20
N GLY A 179 -11.25 -11.62 3.80
CA GLY A 179 -11.83 -12.15 2.57
C GLY A 179 -12.54 -11.07 1.78
N MET A 180 -12.16 -10.95 0.51
CA MET A 180 -12.66 -9.91 -0.40
C MET A 180 -13.78 -10.40 -1.34
N SER A 181 -14.14 -11.69 -1.30
CA SER A 181 -15.12 -12.24 -2.26
C SER A 181 -14.69 -11.97 -3.71
N GLU A 182 -15.62 -11.51 -4.55
CA GLU A 182 -15.38 -11.15 -5.95
C GLU A 182 -15.02 -9.67 -6.20
N PHE A 183 -14.84 -8.86 -5.14
CA PHE A 183 -14.76 -7.39 -5.31
C PHE A 183 -13.43 -6.87 -5.87
N GLU A 184 -12.37 -7.62 -5.79
CA GLU A 184 -11.06 -7.25 -6.34
C GLU A 184 -10.61 -8.24 -7.43
N ASN A 185 -11.56 -8.70 -8.24
CA ASN A 185 -11.28 -9.65 -9.32
C ASN A 185 -10.56 -8.99 -10.50
N TYR A 186 -9.81 -9.82 -11.23
CA TYR A 186 -9.22 -9.45 -12.51
C TYR A 186 -10.24 -9.49 -13.64
N SER A 187 -11.32 -10.29 -13.49
CA SER A 187 -12.43 -10.33 -14.44
C SER A 187 -13.08 -8.97 -14.61
N THR A 188 -13.41 -8.62 -15.83
CA THR A 188 -14.06 -7.34 -16.13
C THR A 188 -15.47 -7.27 -15.55
N LYS A 189 -16.00 -6.04 -15.42
CA LYS A 189 -17.38 -5.86 -14.98
C LYS A 189 -18.37 -6.49 -15.96
N GLU A 190 -18.08 -6.40 -17.25
CA GLU A 190 -18.88 -6.97 -18.33
C GLU A 190 -18.95 -8.50 -18.24
N GLU A 191 -17.84 -9.17 -17.90
CA GLU A 191 -17.80 -10.62 -17.67
C GLU A 191 -18.64 -11.01 -16.45
N ARG A 192 -18.59 -10.25 -15.39
CA ARG A 192 -19.41 -10.49 -14.20
C ARG A 192 -20.90 -10.24 -14.45
N ASP A 193 -21.23 -9.19 -15.21
CA ASP A 193 -22.63 -8.81 -15.50
C ASP A 193 -23.30 -9.79 -16.48
N ARG A 194 -22.54 -10.55 -17.31
CA ARG A 194 -23.06 -11.62 -18.16
C ARG A 194 -23.61 -12.81 -17.38
N GLY A 195 -23.18 -12.97 -16.14
CA GLY A 195 -23.68 -13.98 -15.22
C GLY A 195 -23.13 -15.40 -15.48
N LEU A 196 -23.77 -16.38 -14.83
CA LEU A 196 -23.28 -17.75 -14.79
C LEU A 196 -23.48 -18.54 -16.11
N ASP A 197 -24.33 -18.08 -17.01
CA ASP A 197 -24.57 -18.75 -18.29
C ASP A 197 -23.32 -18.72 -19.20
N GLU A 198 -22.45 -17.73 -18.97
CA GLU A 198 -21.17 -17.57 -19.67
C GLU A 198 -19.95 -17.77 -18.74
N TYR A 199 -20.15 -18.41 -17.60
CA TYR A 199 -19.07 -18.63 -16.64
C TYR A 199 -18.01 -19.58 -17.20
N ASP A 200 -16.79 -19.08 -17.31
CA ASP A 200 -15.62 -19.84 -17.74
C ASP A 200 -14.65 -20.01 -16.55
N VAL A 201 -14.41 -21.24 -16.17
CA VAL A 201 -13.52 -21.61 -15.05
C VAL A 201 -12.09 -21.17 -15.32
N GLU A 202 -11.60 -21.31 -16.55
CA GLU A 202 -10.23 -20.91 -16.91
C GLU A 202 -10.08 -19.40 -16.97
N ALA A 203 -11.07 -18.67 -17.52
CA ALA A 203 -11.05 -17.22 -17.59
C ALA A 203 -11.04 -16.58 -16.18
N THR A 204 -11.69 -17.21 -15.21
CA THR A 204 -11.78 -16.72 -13.82
C THR A 204 -10.72 -17.33 -12.89
N LYS A 205 -9.78 -18.07 -13.41
CA LYS A 205 -8.74 -18.77 -12.64
C LYS A 205 -7.94 -17.84 -11.73
N ASN A 206 -7.54 -16.69 -12.23
CA ASN A 206 -6.77 -15.71 -11.48
C ASN A 206 -7.59 -14.95 -10.41
N ASP A 207 -8.92 -15.03 -10.48
CA ASP A 207 -9.80 -14.46 -9.46
C ASP A 207 -9.80 -15.31 -8.19
N ARG A 208 -9.59 -16.62 -8.33
CA ARG A 208 -9.50 -17.58 -7.22
C ARG A 208 -8.07 -17.65 -6.69
N ARG A 209 -7.72 -16.72 -5.82
CA ARG A 209 -6.37 -16.57 -5.29
C ARG A 209 -6.33 -16.24 -3.80
N ILE A 210 -5.19 -16.45 -3.20
CA ILE A 210 -4.79 -15.83 -1.93
C ILE A 210 -3.73 -14.77 -2.24
N GLU A 211 -3.87 -13.61 -1.65
CA GLU A 211 -2.84 -12.58 -1.64
C GLU A 211 -2.21 -12.48 -0.25
N VAL A 212 -0.89 -12.40 -0.21
CA VAL A 212 -0.17 -12.04 1.01
C VAL A 212 0.32 -10.61 0.84
N ARG A 213 -0.30 -9.70 1.57
CA ARG A 213 -0.05 -8.24 1.51
C ARG A 213 0.80 -7.81 2.69
N MET A 214 1.92 -7.17 2.43
CA MET A 214 2.72 -6.54 3.48
C MET A 214 2.31 -5.09 3.63
N VAL A 215 1.82 -4.75 4.82
CA VAL A 215 1.44 -3.38 5.16
C VAL A 215 2.53 -2.77 6.00
N PHE A 216 3.09 -1.66 5.51
CA PHE A 216 4.18 -0.96 6.15
C PHE A 216 3.66 0.10 7.10
N LYS A 217 4.39 0.36 8.15
CA LYS A 217 4.15 1.49 9.04
C LYS A 217 4.44 2.79 8.29
N ASN A 218 3.62 3.79 8.52
CA ASN A 218 3.93 5.17 8.18
C ASN A 218 4.48 5.89 9.42
N THR A 219 5.56 5.33 10.00
CA THR A 219 6.15 5.83 11.26
C THR A 219 6.42 7.33 11.22
N ASP A 220 7.01 7.81 10.14
CA ASP A 220 7.33 9.24 10.00
C ASP A 220 6.07 10.14 10.01
N LEU A 221 4.96 9.65 9.44
CA LEU A 221 3.68 10.38 9.46
C LEU A 221 3.00 10.28 10.84
N GLU A 222 3.05 9.11 11.47
CA GLU A 222 2.48 8.90 12.81
C GLU A 222 3.24 9.71 13.86
N GLU A 223 4.56 9.73 13.82
CA GLU A 223 5.41 10.56 14.70
C GLU A 223 5.13 12.04 14.52
N ALA A 224 5.04 12.53 13.28
CA ALA A 224 4.70 13.91 12.98
C ALA A 224 3.29 14.29 13.48
N LEU A 225 2.32 13.39 13.40
CA LEU A 225 0.96 13.59 13.90
C LEU A 225 0.91 13.61 15.43
N ILE A 226 1.66 12.72 16.10
CA ILE A 226 1.77 12.66 17.56
C ILE A 226 2.44 13.93 18.10
N GLU A 227 3.55 14.35 17.49
CA GLU A 227 4.25 15.58 17.87
C GLU A 227 3.33 16.80 17.72
N ARG A 228 2.57 16.87 16.63
CA ARG A 228 1.60 17.96 16.43
C ARG A 228 0.43 17.92 17.42
N ALA A 229 -0.01 16.73 17.83
CA ALA A 229 -1.06 16.58 18.83
C ALA A 229 -0.59 16.99 20.22
N ASN A 230 0.65 16.63 20.60
CA ASN A 230 1.25 16.99 21.88
C ASN A 230 1.50 18.51 21.97
N ASN A 231 2.00 19.13 20.91
CA ASN A 231 2.21 20.59 20.86
C ASN A 231 0.91 21.41 20.95
N LYS A 232 -0.24 20.81 20.59
CA LYS A 232 -1.56 21.45 20.75
C LYS A 232 -2.17 21.31 22.14
N SER A 233 -1.69 20.39 22.96
CA SER A 233 -2.17 20.22 24.34
C SER A 233 -1.47 21.13 25.34
N ASP A 234 -0.39 21.80 24.92
CA ASP A 234 0.41 22.72 25.75
C ASP A 234 0.07 24.22 25.50
N GLU A 235 -0.90 24.52 24.61
CA GLU A 235 -1.53 25.84 24.38
C GLU A 235 -2.93 25.90 25.02
#